data_295fd29333358ec01a643b3df8f3ec7d
#
_entry.id   295fd29333358ec01a643b3df8f3ec7d
#
_cell.length_a   1.000
_cell.length_b   1.000
_cell.length_c   1.000
_cell.angle_alpha   90.00
_cell.angle_beta   90.00
_cell.angle_gamma   90.00
#
_symmetry.space_group_name_H-M   'P 1'
#
loop_
_entity.id
_entity.type
_entity.pdbx_description
1 polymer ?
#
loop_
_entity_poly.entity_id
_entity_poly.type
_entity_poly.pdbx_seq_one_letter_code
_entity_poly.pdbx_strand_id
1 'polypeptide(L)'
;NKLKLNFNHPCKELVWVVQRDSFVSCDDAVINPWKGQQPFNYSDWWDRSVLESGYSVTRVEGMAGKNPVITALLQLNGHDRFQVRDGNYFNLVQPYQHHTNIPAVGVNVYSFALQPEQHQPSGTCNLSRIDNTTLLLTVSNNAVGTNLSSTVRVYATNYNVLRIMSGMGGKLIVVLQSLMNIIYQ
;
A
#
# COMPACT_ATOMS: atom_id res chain seq x y z
N ASN A 1 1.05 -11.74 8.54
CA ASN A 1 -0.33 -11.32 8.31
C ASN A 1 -0.77 -11.73 6.91
N LYS A 2 -1.99 -12.29 6.80
CA LYS A 2 -2.54 -12.82 5.55
C LYS A 2 -3.75 -11.98 5.14
N LEU A 3 -3.67 -11.33 3.98
CA LEU A 3 -4.69 -10.45 3.44
C LEU A 3 -5.31 -11.07 2.20
N LYS A 4 -6.61 -11.34 2.23
CA LYS A 4 -7.33 -11.76 1.04
C LYS A 4 -7.70 -10.53 0.21
N LEU A 5 -7.29 -10.50 -1.04
CA LEU A 5 -7.56 -9.41 -1.99
C LEU A 5 -8.73 -9.81 -2.90
N ASN A 6 -9.74 -8.94 -2.96
CA ASN A 6 -10.92 -9.15 -3.80
C ASN A 6 -10.92 -8.14 -4.95
N PHE A 7 -9.99 -8.29 -5.88
CA PHE A 7 -9.91 -7.48 -7.08
C PHE A 7 -10.45 -8.25 -8.28
N ASN A 8 -10.96 -7.51 -9.26
CA ASN A 8 -11.45 -8.03 -10.54
C ASN A 8 -10.68 -7.36 -11.68
N HIS A 9 -10.88 -7.88 -12.89
CA HIS A 9 -10.31 -7.37 -14.14
C HIS A 9 -8.82 -7.61 -14.34
N PRO A 10 -8.32 -7.39 -15.56
CA PRO A 10 -6.91 -7.45 -15.89
C PRO A 10 -6.16 -6.35 -15.14
N CYS A 11 -5.36 -6.74 -14.16
CA CYS A 11 -4.58 -5.87 -13.31
C CYS A 11 -3.19 -5.67 -13.87
N LYS A 12 -2.74 -4.42 -13.98
CA LYS A 12 -1.39 -4.06 -14.39
C LYS A 12 -0.41 -4.11 -13.24
N GLU A 13 -0.84 -3.62 -12.08
CA GLU A 13 -0.01 -3.49 -10.89
C GLU A 13 -0.83 -3.49 -9.61
N LEU A 14 -0.18 -3.87 -8.53
CA LEU A 14 -0.66 -3.69 -7.16
C LEU A 14 0.24 -2.69 -6.44
N VAL A 15 -0.38 -1.77 -5.72
CA VAL A 15 0.29 -0.81 -4.86
C VAL A 15 -0.26 -0.96 -3.45
N TRP A 16 0.61 -1.05 -2.44
CA TRP A 16 0.13 -1.12 -1.06
C TRP A 16 0.97 -0.28 -0.13
N VAL A 17 0.31 0.21 0.90
CA VAL A 17 0.91 1.02 1.96
C VAL A 17 0.43 0.53 3.31
N VAL A 18 1.30 0.64 4.31
CA VAL A 18 0.98 0.42 5.72
C VAL A 18 1.05 1.77 6.40
N GLN A 19 -0.08 2.26 6.87
CA GLN A 19 -0.18 3.57 7.49
C GLN A 19 -0.55 3.42 8.97
N ARG A 20 0.23 4.02 9.84
CA ARG A 20 -0.06 4.04 11.28
C ARG A 20 -1.30 4.89 11.54
N ASP A 21 -2.20 4.37 12.35
CA ASP A 21 -3.45 5.06 12.66
C ASP A 21 -3.20 6.36 13.43
N SER A 22 -2.14 6.40 14.26
CA SER A 22 -1.72 7.61 14.97
C SER A 22 -1.34 8.78 14.05
N PHE A 23 -0.97 8.52 12.79
CA PHE A 23 -0.64 9.57 11.83
C PHE A 23 -1.87 10.24 11.20
N VAL A 24 -3.02 9.57 11.26
CA VAL A 24 -4.27 9.99 10.61
C VAL A 24 -5.38 10.27 11.61
N SER A 25 -5.37 9.60 12.77
CA SER A 25 -6.41 9.73 13.78
C SER A 25 -6.42 11.13 14.38
N CYS A 26 -7.59 11.76 14.41
CA CYS A 26 -7.83 13.02 15.11
C CYS A 26 -8.27 12.81 16.57
N ASP A 27 -8.44 11.56 17.02
CA ASP A 27 -8.78 11.23 18.40
C ASP A 27 -7.63 11.65 19.31
N ASP A 28 -7.95 12.33 20.41
CA ASP A 28 -6.99 12.89 21.36
C ASP A 28 -6.05 14.00 20.82
N ALA A 29 -6.39 14.65 19.71
CA ALA A 29 -5.61 15.77 19.18
C ALA A 29 -5.40 16.90 20.20
N VAL A 30 -6.28 17.01 21.18
CA VAL A 30 -6.17 17.99 22.30
C VAL A 30 -5.04 17.61 23.26
N ILE A 31 -4.83 16.30 23.48
CA ILE A 31 -3.81 15.77 24.38
C ILE A 31 -2.48 15.59 23.63
N ASN A 32 -2.57 15.27 22.35
CA ASN A 32 -1.40 15.03 21.50
C ASN A 32 -1.54 15.78 20.17
N PRO A 33 -1.08 17.04 20.12
CA PRO A 33 -1.27 17.91 18.96
C PRO A 33 -0.61 17.39 17.66
N TRP A 34 0.20 16.34 17.75
CA TRP A 34 0.89 15.74 16.58
C TRP A 34 0.14 14.57 15.96
N LYS A 35 -0.90 14.04 16.63
CA LYS A 35 -1.77 13.03 16.06
C LYS A 35 -2.53 13.60 14.86
N GLY A 36 -2.64 12.82 13.80
CA GLY A 36 -3.40 13.19 12.60
C GLY A 36 -2.70 14.17 11.64
N GLN A 37 -1.48 14.60 11.93
CA GLN A 37 -0.78 15.61 11.11
C GLN A 37 0.12 15.02 10.01
N GLN A 38 0.16 13.70 9.85
CA GLN A 38 1.04 13.04 8.88
C GLN A 38 0.28 12.07 7.95
N PRO A 39 -0.76 12.54 7.24
CA PRO A 39 -1.63 11.67 6.44
C PRO A 39 -0.93 11.01 5.25
N PHE A 40 0.23 11.53 4.84
CA PHE A 40 1.04 11.00 3.74
C PHE A 40 2.34 10.34 4.22
N ASN A 41 2.50 10.12 5.52
CA ASN A 41 3.63 9.38 6.05
C ASN A 41 3.30 7.89 6.07
N TYR A 42 3.98 7.12 5.22
CA TYR A 42 3.85 5.66 5.12
C TYR A 42 5.07 4.93 5.67
N SER A 43 5.99 5.65 6.33
CA SER A 43 7.15 5.07 6.98
C SER A 43 6.85 4.65 8.42
N ASP A 44 7.77 3.89 9.02
CA ASP A 44 7.72 3.50 10.42
C ASP A 44 8.33 4.55 11.36
N TRP A 45 8.65 5.74 10.84
CA TRP A 45 9.27 6.80 11.61
C TRP A 45 8.30 7.35 12.67
N TRP A 46 8.77 7.39 13.88
CA TRP A 46 8.10 8.01 15.01
C TRP A 46 9.11 8.77 15.87
N ASP A 47 8.88 10.05 16.04
CA ASP A 47 9.67 10.86 16.96
C ASP A 47 9.06 10.79 18.37
N ARG A 48 9.62 9.92 19.20
CA ARG A 48 9.20 9.76 20.57
C ARG A 48 9.59 10.97 21.44
N SER A 49 10.64 11.71 21.08
CA SER A 49 11.17 12.83 21.87
C SER A 49 10.21 14.02 21.90
N VAL A 50 9.39 14.18 20.87
CA VAL A 50 8.39 15.26 20.77
C VAL A 50 7.21 15.02 21.71
N LEU A 51 6.91 13.76 22.04
CA LEU A 51 5.76 13.41 22.86
C LEU A 51 6.03 13.52 24.37
N GLU A 52 7.27 13.33 24.81
CA GLU A 52 7.62 13.28 26.23
C GLU A 52 8.03 14.64 26.81
N SER A 53 8.47 15.59 25.98
CA SER A 53 9.05 16.84 26.46
C SER A 53 8.20 18.09 26.26
N GLY A 54 7.12 18.04 25.48
CA GLY A 54 6.29 19.23 25.20
C GLY A 54 7.04 20.40 24.52
N TYR A 55 8.28 20.22 24.15
CA TYR A 55 9.16 21.27 23.58
C TYR A 55 9.82 20.86 22.29
N SER A 56 9.71 21.78 21.33
CA SER A 56 10.54 22.00 20.15
C SER A 56 11.08 20.76 19.43
N VAL A 57 10.53 20.53 18.25
CA VAL A 57 11.00 19.58 17.24
C VAL A 57 12.46 19.89 16.89
N THR A 58 13.40 19.35 17.62
CA THR A 58 14.74 19.15 17.09
C THR A 58 14.66 17.92 16.18
N ARG A 59 14.50 18.17 14.88
CA ARG A 59 14.68 17.17 13.85
C ARG A 59 16.06 16.55 14.07
N VAL A 60 16.12 15.35 14.59
CA VAL A 60 17.39 14.61 14.67
C VAL A 60 17.72 14.27 13.23
N GLU A 61 18.63 15.05 12.65
CA GLU A 61 19.14 14.81 11.31
C GLU A 61 19.74 13.40 11.29
N GLY A 62 19.19 12.53 10.44
CA GLY A 62 19.68 11.18 10.22
C GLY A 62 18.71 10.04 10.51
N MET A 63 17.55 10.25 11.14
CA MET A 63 16.52 9.22 11.27
C MET A 63 15.50 9.33 10.15
N ALA A 64 15.86 8.82 8.98
CA ALA A 64 14.88 8.56 7.93
C ALA A 64 13.99 7.39 8.35
N GLY A 65 12.68 7.55 8.26
CA GLY A 65 11.75 6.44 8.46
C GLY A 65 12.04 5.32 7.47
N LYS A 66 11.86 4.09 7.91
CA LYS A 66 12.03 2.89 7.09
C LYS A 66 10.69 2.41 6.56
N ASN A 67 10.72 1.58 5.53
CA ASN A 67 9.55 0.87 5.07
C ASN A 67 9.01 -0.02 6.20
N PRO A 68 7.75 0.14 6.64
CA PRO A 68 7.16 -0.69 7.68
C PRO A 68 6.97 -2.15 7.26
N VAL A 69 6.93 -2.44 5.96
CA VAL A 69 6.87 -3.80 5.43
C VAL A 69 8.28 -4.40 5.46
N ILE A 70 8.47 -5.43 6.28
CA ILE A 70 9.73 -6.19 6.36
C ILE A 70 9.81 -7.18 5.20
N THR A 71 8.76 -8.00 5.01
CA THR A 71 8.69 -8.97 3.92
C THR A 71 7.28 -9.01 3.33
N ALA A 72 7.22 -9.36 2.05
CA ALA A 72 5.96 -9.60 1.37
C ALA A 72 6.02 -10.82 0.45
N LEU A 73 4.88 -11.48 0.28
CA LEU A 73 4.66 -12.60 -0.61
C LEU A 73 3.25 -12.52 -1.21
N LEU A 74 3.14 -12.65 -2.51
CA LEU A 74 1.85 -12.72 -3.22
C LEU A 74 1.56 -14.16 -3.63
N GLN A 75 0.38 -14.64 -3.25
CA GLN A 75 -0.15 -15.95 -3.65
C GLN A 75 -1.36 -15.80 -4.54
N LEU A 76 -1.40 -16.56 -5.61
CA LEU A 76 -2.51 -16.64 -6.57
C LEU A 76 -3.02 -18.09 -6.58
N ASN A 77 -4.28 -18.27 -6.18
CA ASN A 77 -4.87 -19.62 -6.01
C ASN A 77 -4.03 -20.58 -5.16
N GLY A 78 -3.38 -20.07 -4.12
CA GLY A 78 -2.52 -20.85 -3.23
C GLY A 78 -1.11 -21.09 -3.72
N HIS A 79 -0.77 -20.68 -4.94
CA HIS A 79 0.58 -20.77 -5.48
C HIS A 79 1.34 -19.45 -5.28
N ASP A 80 2.59 -19.54 -4.84
CA ASP A 80 3.47 -18.39 -4.67
C ASP A 80 3.82 -17.79 -6.04
N ARG A 81 3.47 -16.52 -6.26
CA ARG A 81 3.82 -15.81 -7.49
C ARG A 81 5.32 -15.57 -7.59
N PHE A 82 5.97 -15.38 -6.45
CA PHE A 82 7.40 -15.20 -6.27
C PHE A 82 7.76 -15.65 -4.85
N GLN A 83 9.04 -15.90 -4.59
CA GLN A 83 9.51 -16.20 -3.24
C GLN A 83 9.35 -14.99 -2.32
N VAL A 84 9.27 -15.22 -1.01
CA VAL A 84 9.26 -14.13 0.00
C VAL A 84 10.41 -13.15 -0.29
N ARG A 85 10.08 -11.89 -0.43
CA ARG A 85 11.03 -10.80 -0.70
C ARG A 85 11.00 -9.77 0.41
N ASP A 86 12.14 -9.12 0.61
CA ASP A 86 12.28 -7.94 1.49
C ASP A 86 11.39 -6.78 1.01
N GLY A 87 10.86 -5.99 1.95
CA GLY A 87 10.01 -4.84 1.63
C GLY A 87 10.67 -3.80 0.73
N ASN A 88 12.01 -3.63 0.83
CA ASN A 88 12.73 -2.71 -0.04
C ASN A 88 12.75 -3.16 -1.51
N TYR A 89 12.58 -4.45 -1.77
CA TYR A 89 12.39 -4.93 -3.14
C TYR A 89 11.17 -4.29 -3.80
N PHE A 90 10.07 -4.16 -3.07
CA PHE A 90 8.83 -3.58 -3.59
C PHE A 90 8.83 -2.05 -3.58
N ASN A 91 9.60 -1.43 -2.69
CA ASN A 91 9.69 0.03 -2.61
C ASN A 91 10.72 0.63 -3.59
N LEU A 92 11.83 -0.09 -3.86
CA LEU A 92 12.95 0.44 -4.64
C LEU A 92 13.13 -0.30 -5.97
N VAL A 93 13.24 -1.65 -5.94
CA VAL A 93 13.63 -2.42 -7.13
C VAL A 93 12.49 -2.50 -8.14
N GLN A 94 11.28 -2.81 -7.72
CA GLN A 94 10.12 -2.88 -8.61
C GLN A 94 9.80 -1.54 -9.28
N PRO A 95 9.76 -0.40 -8.56
CA PRO A 95 9.60 0.90 -9.21
C PRO A 95 10.76 1.26 -10.13
N TYR A 96 12.00 0.97 -9.75
CA TYR A 96 13.15 1.23 -10.62
C TYR A 96 13.06 0.49 -11.97
N GLN A 97 12.53 -0.73 -11.97
CA GLN A 97 12.41 -1.56 -13.18
C GLN A 97 11.21 -1.20 -14.05
N HIS A 98 10.11 -0.73 -13.46
CA HIS A 98 8.82 -0.64 -14.13
C HIS A 98 8.23 0.78 -14.18
N HIS A 99 8.70 1.71 -13.35
CA HIS A 99 8.19 3.07 -13.26
C HIS A 99 9.25 4.11 -13.63
N THR A 100 8.81 5.31 -13.95
CA THR A 100 9.71 6.43 -14.26
C THR A 100 10.39 7.00 -13.01
N ASN A 101 9.73 6.90 -11.86
CA ASN A 101 10.23 7.44 -10.60
C ASN A 101 10.05 6.43 -9.45
N ILE A 102 10.96 6.50 -8.47
CA ILE A 102 10.84 5.74 -7.22
C ILE A 102 9.91 6.51 -6.27
N PRO A 103 8.88 5.85 -5.69
CA PRO A 103 7.97 6.50 -4.77
C PRO A 103 8.61 6.78 -3.42
N ALA A 104 7.89 7.50 -2.55
CA ALA A 104 8.31 7.73 -1.18
C ALA A 104 8.45 6.41 -0.40
N VAL A 105 9.27 6.45 0.67
CA VAL A 105 9.47 5.30 1.56
C VAL A 105 8.13 4.82 2.13
N GLY A 106 7.92 3.49 2.09
CA GLY A 106 6.70 2.84 2.58
C GLY A 106 5.62 2.63 1.51
N VAL A 107 5.78 3.17 0.30
CA VAL A 107 4.91 2.83 -0.84
C VAL A 107 5.51 1.64 -1.56
N ASN A 108 4.81 0.51 -1.52
CA ASN A 108 5.29 -0.74 -2.11
C ASN A 108 4.49 -1.04 -3.38
N VAL A 109 5.18 -1.48 -4.41
CA VAL A 109 4.61 -1.74 -5.74
C VAL A 109 5.00 -3.14 -6.22
N TYR A 110 4.07 -3.82 -6.87
CA TYR A 110 4.35 -5.02 -7.65
C TYR A 110 3.67 -4.93 -9.01
N SER A 111 4.46 -4.97 -10.08
CA SER A 111 3.97 -4.86 -11.44
C SER A 111 3.82 -6.22 -12.10
N PHE A 112 2.65 -6.47 -12.72
CA PHE A 112 2.42 -7.59 -13.65
C PHE A 112 2.77 -7.19 -15.08
N ALA A 113 2.84 -5.87 -15.35
CA ALA A 113 3.19 -5.29 -16.64
C ALA A 113 4.67 -4.93 -16.70
N LEU A 114 5.23 -4.85 -17.91
CA LEU A 114 6.58 -4.34 -18.10
C LEU A 114 6.64 -2.83 -17.87
N GLN A 115 5.62 -2.10 -18.34
CA GLN A 115 5.49 -0.65 -18.23
C GLN A 115 4.06 -0.29 -17.79
N PRO A 116 3.74 -0.36 -16.48
CA PRO A 116 2.37 -0.16 -15.99
C PRO A 116 1.87 1.28 -16.17
N GLU A 117 2.77 2.27 -16.28
CA GLU A 117 2.41 3.67 -16.48
C GLU A 117 1.89 3.96 -17.89
N GLN A 118 2.22 3.13 -18.88
CA GLN A 118 1.76 3.33 -20.24
C GLN A 118 0.30 2.91 -20.42
N HIS A 119 -0.42 3.61 -21.30
CA HIS A 119 -1.81 3.27 -21.66
C HIS A 119 -1.89 1.97 -22.44
N GLN A 120 -0.91 1.71 -23.32
CA GLN A 120 -0.84 0.48 -24.08
C GLN A 120 -0.52 -0.71 -23.16
N PRO A 121 -1.24 -1.83 -23.29
CA PRO A 121 -0.99 -3.01 -22.47
C PRO A 121 0.40 -3.58 -22.71
N SER A 122 1.17 -3.79 -21.66
CA SER A 122 2.49 -4.43 -21.68
C SER A 122 2.56 -5.69 -20.79
N GLY A 123 1.41 -6.15 -20.35
CA GLY A 123 1.21 -7.31 -19.49
C GLY A 123 0.12 -7.05 -18.46
N THR A 124 -0.61 -8.10 -18.11
CA THR A 124 -1.66 -8.03 -17.08
C THR A 124 -1.86 -9.39 -16.42
N CYS A 125 -2.37 -9.39 -15.20
CA CYS A 125 -2.90 -10.55 -14.52
C CYS A 125 -4.42 -10.42 -14.40
N ASN A 126 -5.18 -11.32 -15.00
CA ASN A 126 -6.64 -11.26 -14.94
C ASN A 126 -7.14 -11.79 -13.59
N LEU A 127 -7.34 -10.87 -12.62
CA LEU A 127 -7.81 -11.22 -11.29
C LEU A 127 -9.25 -11.70 -11.24
N SER A 128 -10.07 -11.46 -12.29
CA SER A 128 -11.42 -12.03 -12.38
C SER A 128 -11.43 -13.56 -12.55
N ARG A 129 -10.32 -14.16 -12.98
CA ARG A 129 -10.18 -15.62 -13.14
C ARG A 129 -9.42 -16.28 -12.00
N ILE A 130 -9.04 -15.51 -10.99
CA ILE A 130 -8.29 -15.98 -9.82
C ILE A 130 -9.21 -15.88 -8.61
N ASP A 131 -9.64 -17.02 -8.09
CA ASP A 131 -10.60 -17.06 -6.98
C ASP A 131 -10.01 -16.58 -5.66
N ASN A 132 -8.73 -16.82 -5.46
CA ASN A 132 -8.06 -16.49 -4.22
C ASN A 132 -6.73 -15.76 -4.48
N THR A 133 -6.75 -14.44 -4.36
CA THR A 133 -5.54 -13.63 -4.32
C THR A 133 -5.23 -13.28 -2.87
N THR A 134 -4.03 -13.60 -2.42
CA THR A 134 -3.62 -13.39 -1.04
C THR A 134 -2.27 -12.69 -0.98
N LEU A 135 -2.22 -11.60 -0.24
CA LEU A 135 -0.98 -10.89 0.09
C LEU A 135 -0.57 -11.21 1.53
N LEU A 136 0.59 -11.83 1.70
CA LEU A 136 1.16 -12.10 3.01
C LEU A 136 2.20 -11.01 3.30
N LEU A 137 2.02 -10.34 4.45
CA LEU A 137 2.91 -9.26 4.89
C LEU A 137 3.48 -9.56 6.26
N THR A 138 4.78 -9.32 6.44
CA THR A 138 5.41 -9.16 7.74
C THR A 138 5.68 -7.68 7.95
N VAL A 139 5.13 -7.12 9.02
CA VAL A 139 5.19 -5.68 9.32
C VAL A 139 6.08 -5.47 10.53
N SER A 140 6.79 -4.35 10.58
CA SER A 140 7.71 -4.01 11.67
C SER A 140 6.95 -3.75 12.99
N ASN A 141 7.61 -4.06 14.11
CA ASN A 141 7.05 -3.79 15.44
C ASN A 141 6.86 -2.30 15.72
N ASN A 142 7.50 -1.43 14.94
CA ASN A 142 7.30 0.02 15.03
C ASN A 142 5.98 0.47 14.39
N ALA A 143 5.43 -0.33 13.49
CA ALA A 143 4.14 -0.04 12.86
C ALA A 143 2.98 -0.75 13.57
N VAL A 144 3.24 -1.93 14.14
CA VAL A 144 2.23 -2.73 14.86
C VAL A 144 2.83 -3.26 16.16
N GLY A 145 2.29 -2.84 17.29
CA GLY A 145 2.77 -3.24 18.62
C GLY A 145 1.65 -3.21 19.63
N THR A 146 1.96 -3.39 20.92
CA THR A 146 0.99 -3.55 22.02
C THR A 146 -0.04 -2.41 22.10
N ASN A 147 0.33 -1.19 21.68
CA ASN A 147 -0.57 -0.03 21.64
C ASN A 147 -0.49 0.70 20.28
N LEU A 148 -0.04 0.02 19.23
CA LEU A 148 0.15 0.59 17.91
C LEU A 148 -0.68 -0.19 16.91
N SER A 149 -1.63 0.51 16.28
CA SER A 149 -2.41 -0.01 15.16
C SER A 149 -1.98 0.62 13.86
N SER A 150 -2.13 -0.12 12.79
CA SER A 150 -1.87 0.36 11.43
C SER A 150 -2.90 -0.17 10.47
N THR A 151 -3.28 0.65 9.53
CA THR A 151 -4.19 0.29 8.44
C THR A 151 -3.38 -0.05 7.18
N VAL A 152 -3.63 -1.23 6.60
CA VAL A 152 -3.07 -1.60 5.30
C VAL A 152 -4.06 -1.24 4.21
N ARG A 153 -3.61 -0.47 3.22
CA ARG A 153 -4.40 -0.15 2.02
C ARG A 153 -3.72 -0.76 0.81
N VAL A 154 -4.51 -1.50 0.02
CA VAL A 154 -4.04 -2.11 -1.22
C VAL A 154 -4.86 -1.55 -2.38
N TYR A 155 -4.17 -1.11 -3.40
CA TYR A 155 -4.74 -0.55 -4.63
C TYR A 155 -4.36 -1.43 -5.81
N ALA A 156 -5.25 -1.59 -6.76
CA ALA A 156 -4.99 -2.27 -8.03
C ALA A 156 -5.27 -1.33 -9.19
N THR A 157 -4.29 -1.15 -10.07
CA THR A 157 -4.48 -0.49 -11.36
C THR A 157 -4.90 -1.53 -12.38
N ASN A 158 -6.10 -1.42 -12.93
CA ASN A 158 -6.66 -2.43 -13.83
C ASN A 158 -7.27 -1.80 -15.08
N TYR A 159 -7.51 -2.64 -16.10
CA TYR A 159 -8.27 -2.26 -17.30
C TYR A 159 -9.75 -2.54 -17.10
N ASN A 160 -10.57 -1.67 -17.67
CA ASN A 160 -12.01 -1.87 -17.76
C ASN A 160 -12.50 -1.44 -19.14
N VAL A 161 -13.73 -1.82 -19.51
CA VAL A 161 -14.34 -1.46 -20.78
C VAL A 161 -15.38 -0.37 -20.55
N LEU A 162 -15.21 0.74 -21.26
CA LEU A 162 -16.21 1.79 -21.38
C LEU A 162 -17.08 1.49 -22.61
N ARG A 163 -18.38 1.34 -22.43
CA ARG A 163 -19.36 1.18 -23.52
C ARG A 163 -20.15 2.47 -23.67
N ILE A 164 -20.19 3.01 -24.89
CA ILE A 164 -20.99 4.17 -25.23
C ILE A 164 -22.02 3.72 -26.27
N MET A 165 -23.32 3.88 -25.96
CA MET A 165 -24.42 3.57 -26.86
C MET A 165 -25.39 4.74 -26.88
N SER A 166 -25.73 5.24 -28.09
CA SER A 166 -26.74 6.27 -28.28
C SER A 166 -26.50 7.53 -27.42
N GLY A 167 -25.23 7.94 -27.27
CA GLY A 167 -24.85 9.08 -26.43
C GLY A 167 -24.82 8.81 -24.92
N MET A 168 -25.20 7.64 -24.47
CA MET A 168 -25.09 7.23 -23.06
C MET A 168 -23.84 6.42 -22.83
N GLY A 169 -22.98 6.89 -21.94
CA GLY A 169 -21.75 6.20 -21.53
C GLY A 169 -21.98 5.41 -20.24
N GLY A 170 -21.51 4.17 -20.21
CA GLY A 170 -21.52 3.33 -19.02
C GLY A 170 -20.32 2.40 -18.97
N LYS A 171 -19.83 2.07 -17.78
CA LYS A 171 -18.85 1.00 -17.61
C LYS A 171 -19.57 -0.33 -17.85
N LEU A 172 -19.01 -1.19 -18.66
CA LEU A 172 -19.58 -2.49 -18.95
C LEU A 172 -19.65 -3.37 -17.69
N ILE A 173 -18.74 -3.13 -16.77
CA ILE A 173 -18.67 -3.82 -15.49
C ILE A 173 -18.42 -2.77 -14.42
N VAL A 174 -19.29 -2.70 -13.41
CA VAL A 174 -19.11 -1.83 -12.26
C VAL A 174 -17.98 -2.39 -11.41
N VAL A 175 -16.84 -1.71 -11.42
CA VAL A 175 -15.76 -2.04 -10.52
C VAL A 175 -15.93 -1.25 -9.25
N LEU A 176 -16.21 -1.93 -8.19
CA LEU A 176 -15.86 -1.46 -6.87
C LEU A 176 -14.32 -1.55 -6.82
N GLN A 177 -13.64 -0.42 -6.94
CA GLN A 177 -12.29 -0.29 -6.37
C GLN A 177 -12.47 -0.54 -4.88
N SER A 178 -12.30 -1.77 -4.45
CA SER A 178 -12.37 -2.07 -3.03
C SER A 178 -11.10 -1.54 -2.39
N LEU A 179 -11.20 -0.37 -1.78
CA LEU A 179 -10.31 0.04 -0.72
C LEU A 179 -10.46 -0.99 0.40
N MET A 180 -9.56 -1.92 0.48
CA MET A 180 -9.53 -2.86 1.58
C MET A 180 -8.80 -2.22 2.74
N ASN A 181 -9.56 -1.58 3.63
CA ASN A 181 -9.05 -1.13 4.91
C ASN A 181 -9.04 -2.33 5.86
N ILE A 182 -7.86 -2.81 6.20
CA ILE A 182 -7.69 -3.83 7.24
C ILE A 182 -7.04 -3.14 8.42
N ILE A 183 -7.81 -3.04 9.49
CA ILE A 183 -7.35 -2.52 10.79
C ILE A 183 -6.66 -3.67 11.51
N TYR A 184 -5.42 -3.48 11.90
CA TYR A 184 -4.69 -4.37 12.80
C TYR A 184 -4.72 -3.79 14.22
N GLN A 185 -5.25 -4.57 15.12
CA GLN A 185 -5.09 -4.40 16.58
C GLN A 185 -4.04 -5.36 17.10
#